data_b20472b7a1900339730cd6bfbad3e41a
#
_entry.id   b20472b7a1900339730cd6bfbad3e41a
#
_cell.length_a   1.000
_cell.length_b   1.000
_cell.length_c   1.000
_cell.angle_alpha   90.00
_cell.angle_beta   90.00
_cell.angle_gamma   90.00
#
_symmetry.space_group_name_H-M   'P 1'
#
loop_
_entity.id
_entity.type
_entity.pdbx_description
1 polymer ?
#
loop_
_entity_poly.entity_id
_entity_poly.type
_entity_poly.pdbx_seq_one_letter_code
_entity_poly.pdbx_strand_id
1 'polypeptide(L)'
;MAFQLLTGNTDTQNRNVYLYSPQNSSKWYLWDWDNDGMLRRREREIIKFSDSESWERGVSNYWGNVLFRRCLQTQSYRDMLDAAMKELYAYMNKTRIQSMLEHYRGVTETYVWQMPDRMYVPITHAEYEDVLKSIWPEIEENYNYYWESYRKPMPFYLSLIHI
;
A
#
# COMPACT_ATOMS: atom_id res chain seq x y z
N MET A 1 0.42 4.58 -7.64
CA MET A 1 -0.38 5.06 -6.50
C MET A 1 -1.46 4.07 -6.07
N ALA A 2 -2.35 3.60 -6.95
CA ALA A 2 -3.40 2.63 -6.58
C ALA A 2 -2.85 1.39 -5.88
N PHE A 3 -1.79 0.77 -6.42
CA PHE A 3 -1.13 -0.39 -5.83
C PHE A 3 -0.64 -0.11 -4.40
N GLN A 4 0.03 1.01 -4.18
CA GLN A 4 0.54 1.39 -2.87
C GLN A 4 -0.57 1.63 -1.84
N LEU A 5 -1.68 2.24 -2.28
CA LEU A 5 -2.85 2.43 -1.42
C LEU A 5 -3.51 1.09 -1.06
N LEU A 6 -3.67 0.20 -2.04
CA LEU A 6 -4.31 -1.09 -1.84
C LEU A 6 -3.48 -2.02 -0.95
N THR A 7 -2.15 -1.97 -1.06
CA THR A 7 -1.24 -2.76 -0.22
C THR A 7 -0.85 -2.08 1.09
N GLY A 8 -1.33 -0.85 1.32
CA GLY A 8 -1.05 -0.09 2.54
C GLY A 8 0.42 0.29 2.72
N ASN A 9 1.19 0.38 1.61
CA ASN A 9 2.58 0.79 1.68
C ASN A 9 2.68 2.30 1.96
N THR A 10 3.23 2.66 3.12
CA THR A 10 3.37 4.06 3.55
C THR A 10 4.73 4.65 3.21
N ASP A 11 5.72 3.83 2.87
CA ASP A 11 7.09 4.30 2.62
C ASP A 11 7.26 5.01 1.27
N THR A 12 6.32 4.78 0.35
CA THR A 12 6.34 5.35 -1.01
C THR A 12 5.74 6.75 -1.12
N GLN A 13 5.42 7.40 -0.01
CA GLN A 13 4.80 8.72 0.00
C GLN A 13 5.81 9.86 -0.11
N ASN A 14 6.90 9.75 0.65
CA ASN A 14 7.98 10.75 0.72
C ASN A 14 9.37 10.13 0.45
N ARG A 15 9.47 8.83 0.51
CA ARG A 15 10.69 8.04 0.24
C ARG A 15 10.35 7.04 -0.86
N ASN A 16 11.36 6.44 -1.42
CA ASN A 16 11.18 5.35 -2.39
C ASN A 16 10.26 5.71 -3.57
N VAL A 17 10.21 7.01 -3.91
CA VAL A 17 9.42 7.55 -5.02
C VAL A 17 10.39 7.90 -6.16
N TYR A 18 10.38 7.08 -7.18
CA TYR A 18 11.19 7.29 -8.37
C TYR A 18 10.29 7.55 -9.57
N LEU A 19 10.64 8.58 -10.33
CA LEU A 19 9.99 8.87 -11.61
C LEU A 19 10.89 8.44 -12.75
N TYR A 20 10.31 7.73 -13.68
CA TYR A 20 10.98 7.27 -14.88
C TYR A 20 10.26 7.78 -16.12
N SER A 21 11.01 8.35 -17.04
CA SER A 21 10.53 8.70 -18.38
C SER A 21 11.39 7.98 -19.41
N PRO A 22 10.81 7.11 -20.24
CA PRO A 22 11.55 6.48 -21.32
C PRO A 22 12.10 7.54 -22.27
N GLN A 23 13.29 7.32 -22.80
CA GLN A 23 13.84 8.14 -23.86
C GLN A 23 12.86 8.12 -25.06
N ASN A 24 12.57 9.26 -25.64
CA ASN A 24 11.58 9.43 -26.71
C ASN A 24 10.10 9.27 -26.29
N SER A 25 9.79 9.41 -25.03
CA SER A 25 8.41 9.44 -24.52
C SER A 25 8.15 10.71 -23.72
N SER A 26 6.95 11.27 -23.86
CA SER A 26 6.46 12.36 -22.98
C SER A 26 5.78 11.83 -21.72
N LYS A 27 5.69 10.51 -21.55
CA LYS A 27 5.04 9.89 -20.41
C LYS A 27 6.02 9.68 -19.27
N TRP A 28 5.52 9.86 -18.06
CA TRP A 28 6.23 9.59 -16.83
C TRP A 28 5.55 8.43 -16.10
N TYR A 29 6.37 7.57 -15.52
CA TYR A 29 5.92 6.43 -14.74
C TYR A 29 6.49 6.53 -13.33
N LEU A 30 5.71 6.14 -12.35
CA LEU A 30 6.23 5.86 -11.02
C LEU A 30 6.95 4.51 -11.10
N TRP A 31 8.20 4.50 -10.66
CA TRP A 31 8.92 3.27 -10.45
C TRP A 31 8.54 2.74 -9.07
N ASP A 32 8.05 1.53 -9.06
CA ASP A 32 7.66 0.85 -7.84
C ASP A 32 8.90 0.23 -7.19
N TRP A 33 9.35 0.83 -6.11
CA TRP A 33 10.60 0.48 -5.44
C TRP A 33 10.36 0.29 -3.95
N ASP A 34 11.06 -0.70 -3.33
CA ASP A 34 11.10 -0.91 -1.90
C ASP A 34 9.71 -1.11 -1.28
N ASN A 35 9.08 -2.20 -1.67
CA ASN A 35 7.72 -2.56 -1.23
C ASN A 35 7.69 -3.36 0.09
N ASP A 36 8.77 -3.38 0.84
CA ASP A 36 8.86 -4.11 2.10
C ASP A 36 7.95 -3.52 3.20
N GLY A 37 7.53 -2.26 3.05
CA GLY A 37 6.57 -1.58 3.91
C GLY A 37 5.10 -1.95 3.69
N MET A 38 4.77 -2.76 2.66
CA MET A 38 3.39 -3.14 2.38
C MET A 38 2.89 -4.28 3.28
N LEU A 39 1.55 -4.36 3.44
CA LEU A 39 0.86 -5.44 4.16
C LEU A 39 1.38 -5.67 5.59
N ARG A 40 1.68 -4.59 6.30
CA ARG A 40 2.26 -4.59 7.65
C ARG A 40 1.29 -4.11 8.72
N ARG A 41 -0.02 -4.28 8.52
CA ARG A 41 -1.01 -3.80 9.48
C ARG A 41 -0.78 -4.36 10.88
N ARG A 42 -0.47 -5.65 10.99
CA ARG A 42 -0.22 -6.31 12.29
C ARG A 42 0.90 -5.63 13.07
N GLU A 43 1.97 -5.23 12.41
CA GLU A 43 3.06 -4.50 13.06
C GLU A 43 2.63 -3.09 13.50
N ARG A 44 1.70 -2.48 12.76
CA ARG A 44 1.19 -1.13 13.04
C ARG A 44 0.14 -1.12 14.14
N GLU A 45 -0.63 -2.18 14.33
CA GLU A 45 -1.59 -2.29 15.45
C GLU A 45 -0.88 -2.34 16.81
N ILE A 46 0.37 -2.79 16.86
CA ILE A 46 1.18 -2.79 18.08
C ILE A 46 1.62 -1.37 18.44
N ILE A 47 1.82 -0.50 17.47
CA ILE A 47 2.08 0.90 17.67
C ILE A 47 0.74 1.59 17.82
N LYS A 48 0.37 2.05 19.01
CA LYS A 48 -0.86 2.82 19.26
C LYS A 48 -0.79 4.14 18.50
N PHE A 49 -1.43 4.18 17.40
CA PHE A 49 -1.53 5.37 16.58
C PHE A 49 -2.62 6.28 17.14
N SER A 50 -2.43 7.57 17.08
CA SER A 50 -3.43 8.56 17.51
C SER A 50 -4.57 8.67 16.48
N ASP A 51 -5.72 9.20 16.86
CA ASP A 51 -6.89 9.38 15.97
C ASP A 51 -6.58 10.20 14.70
N SER A 52 -5.49 10.95 14.67
CA SER A 52 -4.99 11.66 13.49
C SER A 52 -4.52 10.73 12.37
N GLU A 53 -4.23 9.49 12.66
CA GLU A 53 -3.69 8.51 11.72
C GLU A 53 -4.67 7.94 10.72
N SER A 54 -5.95 8.08 10.98
CA SER A 54 -6.95 7.77 9.95
C SER A 54 -6.67 8.51 8.63
N TRP A 55 -5.93 9.61 8.69
CA TRP A 55 -5.49 10.42 7.55
C TRP A 55 -4.20 9.94 6.92
N GLU A 56 -3.31 9.32 7.68
CA GLU A 56 -2.00 8.89 7.22
C GLU A 56 -2.04 7.60 6.41
N ARG A 57 -3.10 6.81 6.55
CA ARG A 57 -3.24 5.50 5.87
C ARG A 57 -3.83 5.55 4.47
N GLY A 58 -4.45 6.65 4.08
CA GLY A 58 -5.18 6.74 2.82
C GLY A 58 -4.53 7.68 1.82
N VAL A 59 -5.36 8.15 0.91
CA VAL A 59 -4.99 9.12 -0.13
C VAL A 59 -4.37 10.38 0.48
N SER A 60 -4.81 10.77 1.68
CA SER A 60 -4.29 11.90 2.43
C SER A 60 -2.79 11.84 2.69
N ASN A 61 -2.24 10.66 2.81
CA ASN A 61 -0.82 10.45 3.02
C ASN A 61 0.05 10.97 1.86
N TYR A 62 -0.50 10.93 0.64
CA TYR A 62 0.16 11.49 -0.53
C TYR A 62 0.04 13.02 -0.63
N TRP A 63 -0.76 13.65 0.25
CA TRP A 63 -0.97 15.08 0.24
C TRP A 63 0.27 15.90 0.62
N GLY A 64 1.16 15.34 1.42
CA GLY A 64 2.44 15.94 1.75
C GLY A 64 3.39 16.09 0.56
N ASN A 65 3.24 15.28 -0.46
CA ASN A 65 4.01 15.36 -1.69
C ASN A 65 3.33 16.29 -2.70
N VAL A 66 4.03 17.31 -3.14
CA VAL A 66 3.48 18.36 -4.04
C VAL A 66 2.95 17.78 -5.35
N LEU A 67 3.64 16.78 -5.94
CA LEU A 67 3.21 16.15 -7.19
C LEU A 67 1.87 15.44 -6.99
N PHE A 68 1.79 14.55 -6.01
CA PHE A 68 0.56 13.80 -5.74
C PHE A 68 -0.59 14.71 -5.31
N ARG A 69 -0.30 15.71 -4.48
CA ARG A 69 -1.30 16.70 -4.07
C ARG A 69 -1.92 17.42 -5.27
N ARG A 70 -1.12 17.88 -6.22
CA ARG A 70 -1.62 18.52 -7.44
C ARG A 70 -2.46 17.57 -8.30
N CYS A 71 -2.04 16.33 -8.43
CA CYS A 71 -2.85 15.30 -9.11
C CYS A 71 -4.19 15.11 -8.39
N LEU A 72 -4.17 14.92 -7.07
CA LEU A 72 -5.38 14.70 -6.28
C LEU A 72 -6.34 15.90 -6.23
N GLN A 73 -5.85 17.12 -6.47
CA GLN A 73 -6.69 18.31 -6.62
C GLN A 73 -7.49 18.33 -7.93
N THR A 74 -7.06 17.56 -8.93
CA THR A 74 -7.67 17.52 -10.27
C THR A 74 -8.67 16.37 -10.36
N GLN A 75 -9.93 16.67 -10.71
CA GLN A 75 -11.01 15.67 -10.75
C GLN A 75 -10.68 14.51 -11.69
N SER A 76 -10.18 14.78 -12.90
CA SER A 76 -9.85 13.73 -13.86
C SER A 76 -8.79 12.75 -13.35
N TYR A 77 -7.81 13.21 -12.57
CA TYR A 77 -6.83 12.32 -11.95
C TYR A 77 -7.42 11.48 -10.81
N ARG A 78 -8.36 12.06 -10.05
CA ARG A 78 -9.12 11.26 -9.06
C ARG A 78 -9.95 10.18 -9.72
N ASP A 79 -10.64 10.50 -10.81
CA ASP A 79 -11.45 9.53 -11.57
C ASP A 79 -10.57 8.39 -12.13
N MET A 80 -9.36 8.72 -12.60
CA MET A 80 -8.37 7.72 -13.03
C MET A 80 -7.89 6.86 -11.87
N LEU A 81 -7.66 7.43 -10.71
CA LEU A 81 -7.26 6.69 -9.51
C LEU A 81 -8.37 5.75 -9.04
N ASP A 82 -9.61 6.22 -9.03
CA ASP A 82 -10.80 5.43 -8.68
C ASP A 82 -10.98 4.23 -9.63
N ALA A 83 -10.81 4.47 -10.93
CA ALA A 83 -10.85 3.41 -11.93
C ALA A 83 -9.74 2.38 -11.71
N ALA A 84 -8.50 2.85 -11.49
CA ALA A 84 -7.35 2.00 -11.22
C ALA A 84 -7.51 1.18 -9.92
N MET A 85 -8.10 1.76 -8.87
CA MET A 85 -8.38 1.04 -7.62
C MET A 85 -9.39 -0.08 -7.83
N LYS A 86 -10.47 0.17 -8.58
CA LYS A 86 -11.48 -0.86 -8.90
C LYS A 86 -10.89 -1.99 -9.73
N GLU A 87 -10.15 -1.64 -10.77
CA GLU A 87 -9.50 -2.62 -11.66
C GLU A 87 -8.49 -3.48 -10.89
N LEU A 88 -7.63 -2.84 -10.10
CA LEU A 88 -6.60 -3.53 -9.34
C LEU A 88 -7.21 -4.43 -8.27
N TYR A 89 -8.23 -3.98 -7.54
CA TYR A 89 -8.92 -4.79 -6.54
C TYR A 89 -9.63 -5.99 -7.16
N ALA A 90 -10.25 -5.82 -8.32
CA ALA A 90 -10.85 -6.92 -9.07
C ALA A 90 -9.80 -7.94 -9.54
N TYR A 91 -8.62 -7.45 -9.96
CA TYR A 91 -7.48 -8.30 -10.33
C TYR A 91 -6.88 -9.03 -9.13
N MET A 92 -6.63 -8.32 -8.04
CA MET A 92 -6.08 -8.84 -6.78
C MET A 92 -7.20 -9.41 -5.89
N ASN A 93 -8.09 -10.23 -6.45
CA ASN A 93 -9.16 -10.85 -5.68
C ASN A 93 -8.65 -11.96 -4.75
N LYS A 94 -9.49 -12.35 -3.79
CA LYS A 94 -9.16 -13.34 -2.76
C LYS A 94 -8.57 -14.63 -3.34
N THR A 95 -9.21 -15.18 -4.36
CA THR A 95 -8.77 -16.46 -4.97
C THR A 95 -7.38 -16.35 -5.57
N ARG A 96 -7.11 -15.25 -6.29
CA ARG A 96 -5.79 -15.01 -6.89
C ARG A 96 -4.73 -14.80 -5.82
N ILE A 97 -4.99 -13.98 -4.80
CA ILE A 97 -4.05 -13.76 -3.70
C ILE A 97 -3.74 -15.07 -2.99
N GLN A 98 -4.76 -15.86 -2.65
CA GLN A 98 -4.55 -17.16 -2.01
C GLN A 98 -3.71 -18.11 -2.87
N SER A 99 -4.00 -18.21 -4.16
CA SER A 99 -3.22 -19.05 -5.08
C SER A 99 -1.76 -18.59 -5.18
N MET A 100 -1.51 -17.28 -5.22
CA MET A 100 -0.14 -16.75 -5.23
C MET A 100 0.59 -17.06 -3.92
N LEU A 101 -0.07 -16.88 -2.77
CA LEU A 101 0.50 -17.19 -1.47
C LEU A 101 0.86 -18.69 -1.35
N GLU A 102 -0.02 -19.58 -1.78
CA GLU A 102 0.25 -21.01 -1.78
C GLU A 102 1.45 -21.36 -2.68
N HIS A 103 1.50 -20.75 -3.88
CA HIS A 103 2.62 -20.95 -4.79
C HIS A 103 3.96 -20.53 -4.16
N TYR A 104 4.03 -19.28 -3.66
CA TYR A 104 5.26 -18.75 -3.05
C TYR A 104 5.61 -19.46 -1.74
N ARG A 105 4.62 -19.85 -0.97
CA ARG A 105 4.79 -20.67 0.21
C ARG A 105 5.51 -21.99 -0.13
N GLY A 106 5.02 -22.70 -1.14
CA GLY A 106 5.62 -23.96 -1.59
C GLY A 106 7.09 -23.83 -2.00
N VAL A 107 7.48 -22.65 -2.51
CA VAL A 107 8.87 -22.37 -2.87
C VAL A 107 9.70 -21.94 -1.64
N THR A 108 9.19 -21.05 -0.81
CA THR A 108 9.98 -20.41 0.25
C THR A 108 10.13 -21.26 1.50
N GLU A 109 9.13 -22.03 1.90
CA GLU A 109 9.16 -22.84 3.13
C GLU A 109 10.27 -23.88 3.12
N THR A 110 10.62 -24.39 1.95
CA THR A 110 11.73 -25.35 1.80
C THR A 110 13.06 -24.79 2.27
N TYR A 111 13.24 -23.46 2.17
CA TYR A 111 14.47 -22.78 2.55
C TYR A 111 14.37 -22.11 3.93
N VAL A 112 13.33 -21.33 4.13
CA VAL A 112 13.15 -20.45 5.32
C VAL A 112 13.17 -21.23 6.64
N TRP A 113 12.61 -22.44 6.66
CA TRP A 113 12.53 -23.28 7.87
C TRP A 113 13.67 -24.29 8.04
N GLN A 114 14.64 -24.31 7.11
CA GLN A 114 15.82 -25.15 7.20
C GLN A 114 17.05 -24.34 7.64
N MET A 115 18.03 -25.07 8.20
CA MET A 115 19.32 -24.46 8.53
C MET A 115 20.13 -24.18 7.25
N PRO A 116 20.88 -23.07 7.15
CA PRO A 116 21.11 -22.08 8.21
C PRO A 116 20.02 -20.97 8.27
N ASP A 117 19.15 -20.83 7.28
CA ASP A 117 18.21 -19.69 7.13
C ASP A 117 17.28 -19.57 8.33
N ARG A 118 16.85 -20.70 8.89
CA ARG A 118 16.01 -20.74 10.10
C ARG A 118 16.58 -19.93 11.27
N MET A 119 17.90 -19.80 11.39
CA MET A 119 18.55 -19.03 12.45
C MET A 119 18.27 -17.51 12.32
N TYR A 120 17.96 -17.05 11.13
CA TYR A 120 17.76 -15.61 10.84
C TYR A 120 16.29 -15.23 10.70
N VAL A 121 15.38 -16.19 10.75
CA VAL A 121 13.94 -15.94 10.68
C VAL A 121 13.46 -15.39 12.03
N PRO A 122 12.99 -14.12 12.08
CA PRO A 122 12.68 -13.43 13.34
C PRO A 122 11.33 -13.83 13.94
N ILE A 123 10.56 -14.67 13.25
CA ILE A 123 9.20 -15.07 13.65
C ILE A 123 9.08 -16.58 13.79
N THR A 124 8.09 -17.00 14.55
CA THR A 124 7.72 -18.43 14.66
C THR A 124 6.91 -18.88 13.44
N HIS A 125 6.79 -20.19 13.26
CA HIS A 125 5.95 -20.74 12.19
C HIS A 125 4.47 -20.35 12.37
N ALA A 126 3.97 -20.30 13.60
CA ALA A 126 2.60 -19.86 13.89
C ALA A 126 2.36 -18.40 13.49
N GLU A 127 3.29 -17.51 13.82
CA GLU A 127 3.23 -16.10 13.41
C GLU A 127 3.28 -15.93 11.89
N TYR A 128 4.10 -16.73 11.21
CA TYR A 128 4.14 -16.75 9.75
C TYR A 128 2.78 -17.14 9.14
N GLU A 129 2.16 -18.21 9.65
CA GLU A 129 0.82 -18.62 9.23
C GLU A 129 -0.24 -17.53 9.46
N ASP A 130 -0.16 -16.84 10.57
CA ASP A 130 -1.07 -15.74 10.88
C ASP A 130 -0.87 -14.54 9.93
N VAL A 131 0.37 -14.23 9.58
CA VAL A 131 0.68 -13.19 8.57
C VAL A 131 0.08 -13.57 7.22
N LEU A 132 0.27 -14.80 6.75
CA LEU A 132 -0.32 -15.23 5.48
C LEU A 132 -1.85 -15.10 5.46
N LYS A 133 -2.51 -15.46 6.56
CA LYS A 133 -3.97 -15.33 6.69
C LYS A 133 -4.44 -13.88 6.73
N SER A 134 -3.62 -12.95 7.19
CA SER A 134 -3.96 -11.54 7.31
C SER A 134 -3.86 -10.75 6.00
N ILE A 135 -3.15 -11.26 5.00
CA ILE A 135 -2.86 -10.54 3.75
C ILE A 135 -4.14 -10.15 3.01
N TRP A 136 -5.05 -11.09 2.76
CA TRP A 136 -6.29 -10.75 2.07
C TRP A 136 -7.20 -9.81 2.87
N PRO A 137 -7.47 -10.04 4.16
CA PRO A 137 -8.23 -9.10 4.99
C PRO A 137 -7.65 -7.68 4.97
N GLU A 138 -6.33 -7.53 4.98
CA GLU A 138 -5.69 -6.21 4.93
C GLU A 138 -5.93 -5.51 3.57
N ILE A 139 -5.82 -6.23 2.46
CA ILE A 139 -6.12 -5.69 1.13
C ILE A 139 -7.59 -5.23 1.05
N GLU A 140 -8.52 -6.05 1.52
CA GLU A 140 -9.95 -5.74 1.52
C GLU A 140 -10.25 -4.51 2.39
N GLU A 141 -9.64 -4.41 3.54
CA GLU A 141 -9.80 -3.26 4.42
C GLU A 141 -9.19 -1.98 3.82
N ASN A 142 -7.99 -2.05 3.24
CA ASN A 142 -7.38 -0.91 2.57
C ASN A 142 -8.27 -0.40 1.41
N TYR A 143 -8.90 -1.32 0.67
CA TYR A 143 -9.86 -0.96 -0.36
C TYR A 143 -11.09 -0.24 0.20
N ASN A 144 -11.69 -0.77 1.25
CA ASN A 144 -12.84 -0.15 1.91
C ASN A 144 -12.48 1.22 2.49
N TYR A 145 -11.32 1.31 3.13
CA TYR A 145 -10.81 2.55 3.70
C TYR A 145 -10.54 3.63 2.64
N TYR A 146 -10.07 3.23 1.46
CA TYR A 146 -9.91 4.14 0.33
C TYR A 146 -11.23 4.87 0.01
N TRP A 147 -12.32 4.13 -0.12
CA TRP A 147 -13.63 4.73 -0.41
C TRP A 147 -14.19 5.55 0.74
N GLU A 148 -13.96 5.15 1.96
CA GLU A 148 -14.37 5.92 3.14
C GLU A 148 -13.62 7.24 3.25
N SER A 149 -12.34 7.27 2.91
CA SER A 149 -11.52 8.49 2.98
C SER A 149 -11.99 9.59 2.03
N TYR A 150 -12.57 9.22 0.87
CA TYR A 150 -13.19 10.18 -0.06
C TYR A 150 -14.51 10.78 0.43
N ARG A 151 -15.21 10.11 1.31
CA ARG A 151 -16.50 10.56 1.84
C ARG A 151 -16.34 11.53 3.00
N LYS A 152 -15.22 11.54 3.67
CA LYS A 152 -14.95 12.49 4.74
C LYS A 152 -14.49 13.81 4.10
N PRO A 153 -15.08 14.96 4.49
CA PRO A 153 -14.57 16.26 4.05
C PRO A 153 -13.10 16.34 4.48
N MET A 154 -12.22 16.44 3.51
CA MET A 154 -10.80 16.54 3.78
C MET A 154 -10.51 17.86 4.47
N PRO A 155 -9.75 17.90 5.56
CA PRO A 155 -9.30 19.16 6.18
C PRO A 155 -8.24 19.87 5.32
N PHE A 156 -8.42 19.89 4.01
CA PHE A 156 -7.47 20.43 3.05
C PHE A 156 -7.27 21.93 3.15
N TYR A 157 -8.17 22.61 3.85
CA TYR A 157 -8.16 24.06 3.97
C TYR A 157 -7.12 24.59 4.96
N LEU A 158 -6.61 23.73 5.85
CA LEU A 158 -5.66 24.18 6.88
C LEU A 158 -4.20 24.28 6.39
N SER A 159 -3.83 23.59 5.32
CA SER A 159 -2.46 23.65 4.80
C SER A 159 -2.21 24.79 3.79
N LEU A 160 -3.25 25.49 3.35
CA LEU A 160 -3.11 26.63 2.44
C LEU A 160 -2.74 27.94 3.15
N ILE A 161 -2.69 27.94 4.49
CA ILE A 161 -2.43 29.14 5.31
C ILE A 161 -0.94 29.29 5.68
N HIS A 162 -0.09 28.33 5.32
CA HIS A 162 1.33 28.36 5.64
C HIS A 162 2.23 28.29 4.39
N ILE A 163 1.96 29.14 3.40
CA ILE A 163 2.95 29.49 2.38
C ILE A 163 3.12 31.02 2.41
#